data_8f5dfaa3b6074bfa49c3078072aa4149
#
_entry.id   8f5dfaa3b6074bfa49c3078072aa4149
#
_cell.length_a   1.000
_cell.length_b   1.000
_cell.length_c   1.000
_cell.angle_alpha   90.00
_cell.angle_beta   90.00
_cell.angle_gamma   90.00
#
_symmetry.space_group_name_H-M   'P 1'
#
loop_
_entity.id
_entity.type
_entity.pdbx_description
1 polymer ?
#
loop_
_entity_poly.entity_id
_entity_poly.type
_entity_poly.pdbx_seq_one_letter_code
_entity_poly.pdbx_strand_id
1 'polypeptide(L)'
;MKKNRARILVVEDDAALLGGLLDVLVFNGYDVKGVEDGGAGLRTGVDDHFDLILLDVMLPTIDGFSICKEIRKEKPNQGIIIITAKGAEDDVITGFKAGADDYITKPFSLREVMVRVEAVLRRTGKNMGDDKVEHMGINFDGKNLKAHTANQSVELTRREMDIILYLHRNQDRIVSKKELLTEVWHYADADIETRTVDIHMLKLRKKIVVLIGDKPLIETVRGEGYRLLSQ
;
A
#
# COMPACT_ATOMS: atom_id res chain seq x y z
N MET A 1 3.45 -12.72 -29.24
CA MET A 1 3.96 -12.79 -27.84
C MET A 1 2.75 -12.80 -26.90
N LYS A 2 2.54 -13.87 -26.10
CA LYS A 2 1.48 -13.86 -25.07
C LYS A 2 1.87 -12.79 -24.03
N LYS A 3 1.06 -11.73 -23.95
CA LYS A 3 1.18 -10.75 -22.86
C LYS A 3 1.06 -11.52 -21.55
N ASN A 4 2.11 -11.53 -20.73
CA ASN A 4 2.09 -12.21 -19.43
C ASN A 4 0.98 -11.54 -18.62
N ARG A 5 -0.09 -12.29 -18.30
CA ARG A 5 -1.24 -11.76 -17.55
C ARG A 5 -0.80 -11.63 -16.10
N ALA A 6 -1.08 -10.49 -15.49
CA ALA A 6 -0.83 -10.34 -14.06
C ALA A 6 -1.68 -11.35 -13.26
N ARG A 7 -1.05 -11.97 -12.26
CA ARG A 7 -1.67 -12.99 -11.39
C ARG A 7 -2.13 -12.33 -10.09
N ILE A 8 -3.41 -12.53 -9.75
CA ILE A 8 -4.05 -11.93 -8.58
C ILE A 8 -4.60 -13.03 -7.67
N LEU A 9 -4.25 -12.98 -6.39
CA LEU A 9 -4.89 -13.78 -5.34
C LEU A 9 -5.99 -12.94 -4.70
N VAL A 10 -7.17 -13.53 -4.52
CA VAL A 10 -8.28 -12.94 -3.76
C VAL A 10 -8.57 -13.85 -2.56
N VAL A 11 -8.50 -13.28 -1.35
CA VAL A 11 -8.83 -13.98 -0.10
C VAL A 11 -10.03 -13.29 0.52
N GLU A 12 -11.19 -13.92 0.47
CA GLU A 12 -12.48 -13.39 0.89
C GLU A 12 -13.39 -14.59 1.28
N ASP A 13 -13.99 -14.57 2.47
CA ASP A 13 -14.80 -15.67 2.98
C ASP A 13 -16.27 -15.64 2.50
N ASP A 14 -16.77 -14.48 2.09
CA ASP A 14 -18.08 -14.38 1.44
C ASP A 14 -17.97 -14.89 0.00
N ALA A 15 -18.50 -16.10 -0.25
CA ALA A 15 -18.46 -16.76 -1.57
C ALA A 15 -19.11 -15.94 -2.69
N ALA A 16 -20.15 -15.13 -2.41
CA ALA A 16 -20.80 -14.29 -3.40
C ALA A 16 -19.93 -13.10 -3.79
N LEU A 17 -19.31 -12.45 -2.81
CA LEU A 17 -18.37 -11.35 -3.04
C LEU A 17 -17.10 -11.85 -3.72
N LEU A 18 -16.55 -12.98 -3.27
CA LEU A 18 -15.41 -13.63 -3.92
C LEU A 18 -15.71 -13.93 -5.39
N GLY A 19 -16.85 -14.56 -5.69
CA GLY A 19 -17.28 -14.84 -7.07
C GLY A 19 -17.34 -13.56 -7.93
N GLY A 20 -17.99 -12.51 -7.42
CA GLY A 20 -18.07 -11.22 -8.13
C GLY A 20 -16.71 -10.55 -8.39
N LEU A 21 -15.78 -10.63 -7.42
CA LEU A 21 -14.41 -10.14 -7.59
C LEU A 21 -13.64 -10.97 -8.64
N LEU A 22 -13.73 -12.29 -8.59
CA LEU A 22 -13.08 -13.16 -9.57
C LEU A 22 -13.60 -12.90 -10.98
N ASP A 23 -14.92 -12.79 -11.16
CA ASP A 23 -15.53 -12.54 -12.46
C ASP A 23 -15.05 -11.22 -13.09
N VAL A 24 -15.06 -10.13 -12.33
CA VAL A 24 -14.62 -8.83 -12.85
C VAL A 24 -13.13 -8.83 -13.18
N LEU A 25 -12.30 -9.49 -12.39
CA LEU A 25 -10.86 -9.57 -12.64
C LEU A 25 -10.54 -10.43 -13.87
N VAL A 26 -11.20 -11.59 -14.03
CA VAL A 26 -11.09 -12.43 -15.24
C VAL A 26 -11.55 -11.66 -16.48
N PHE A 27 -12.69 -10.96 -16.40
CA PHE A 27 -13.20 -10.15 -17.50
C PHE A 27 -12.19 -9.08 -17.95
N ASN A 28 -11.44 -8.49 -17.00
CA ASN A 28 -10.38 -7.52 -17.29
C ASN A 28 -9.03 -8.16 -17.68
N GLY A 29 -8.99 -9.48 -17.84
CA GLY A 29 -7.86 -10.20 -18.43
C GLY A 29 -6.77 -10.63 -17.45
N TYR A 30 -7.04 -10.64 -16.17
CA TYR A 30 -6.12 -11.14 -15.14
C TYR A 30 -6.21 -12.67 -14.98
N ASP A 31 -5.13 -13.29 -14.50
CA ASP A 31 -5.10 -14.66 -14.01
C ASP A 31 -5.39 -14.64 -12.51
N VAL A 32 -6.49 -15.26 -12.08
CA VAL A 32 -6.97 -15.08 -10.71
C VAL A 32 -7.12 -16.40 -9.98
N LYS A 33 -6.82 -16.38 -8.66
CA LYS A 33 -7.05 -17.49 -7.73
C LYS A 33 -7.84 -16.97 -6.54
N GLY A 34 -8.96 -17.61 -6.22
CA GLY A 34 -9.78 -17.31 -5.06
C GLY A 34 -9.50 -18.29 -3.91
N VAL A 35 -9.59 -17.81 -2.66
CA VAL A 35 -9.44 -18.59 -1.44
C VAL A 35 -10.39 -18.03 -0.38
N GLU A 36 -11.14 -18.89 0.32
CA GLU A 36 -12.17 -18.49 1.30
C GLU A 36 -11.66 -18.52 2.76
N ASP A 37 -10.49 -19.09 3.02
CA ASP A 37 -9.93 -19.28 4.38
C ASP A 37 -8.60 -18.54 4.53
N GLY A 38 -8.43 -17.81 5.65
CA GLY A 38 -7.25 -17.01 5.90
C GLY A 38 -5.96 -17.84 6.02
N GLY A 39 -6.01 -19.02 6.61
CA GLY A 39 -4.85 -19.92 6.71
C GLY A 39 -4.41 -20.47 5.35
N ALA A 40 -5.37 -20.82 4.48
CA ALA A 40 -5.10 -21.20 3.09
C ALA A 40 -4.61 -19.99 2.28
N GLY A 41 -5.17 -18.81 2.50
CA GLY A 41 -4.76 -17.54 1.89
C GLY A 41 -3.29 -17.22 2.20
N LEU A 42 -2.89 -17.33 3.48
CA LEU A 42 -1.49 -17.11 3.89
C LEU A 42 -0.55 -18.08 3.19
N ARG A 43 -0.82 -19.39 3.26
CA ARG A 43 0.03 -20.39 2.59
C ARG A 43 0.15 -20.10 1.09
N THR A 44 -0.98 -19.90 0.42
CA THR A 44 -1.01 -19.59 -1.01
C THR A 44 -0.25 -18.32 -1.34
N GLY A 45 -0.41 -17.25 -0.54
CA GLY A 45 0.26 -15.97 -0.75
C GLY A 45 1.78 -16.03 -0.52
N VAL A 46 2.24 -16.92 0.36
CA VAL A 46 3.68 -17.15 0.62
C VAL A 46 4.30 -18.09 -0.43
N ASP A 47 3.65 -19.21 -0.71
CA ASP A 47 4.24 -20.30 -1.52
C ASP A 47 4.18 -19.99 -3.03
N ASP A 48 3.10 -19.37 -3.50
CA ASP A 48 2.89 -19.07 -4.91
C ASP A 48 3.34 -17.62 -5.25
N HIS A 49 3.56 -17.38 -6.55
CA HIS A 49 3.87 -16.03 -7.05
C HIS A 49 2.59 -15.33 -7.54
N PHE A 50 2.32 -14.14 -6.97
CA PHE A 50 1.25 -13.23 -7.40
C PHE A 50 1.81 -11.81 -7.58
N ASP A 51 1.26 -11.07 -8.54
CA ASP A 51 1.57 -9.66 -8.73
C ASP A 51 0.82 -8.77 -7.74
N LEU A 52 -0.37 -9.24 -7.29
CA LEU A 52 -1.24 -8.54 -6.35
C LEU A 52 -2.02 -9.53 -5.50
N ILE A 53 -2.27 -9.17 -4.24
CA ILE A 53 -3.18 -9.88 -3.33
C ILE A 53 -4.28 -8.92 -2.90
N LEU A 54 -5.54 -9.28 -3.12
CA LEU A 54 -6.72 -8.65 -2.51
C LEU A 54 -7.07 -9.46 -1.26
N LEU A 55 -7.19 -8.80 -0.12
CA LEU A 55 -7.24 -9.49 1.16
C LEU A 55 -8.31 -8.89 2.06
N ASP A 56 -9.37 -9.65 2.33
CA ASP A 56 -10.34 -9.23 3.34
C ASP A 56 -9.73 -9.28 4.74
N VAL A 57 -10.21 -8.40 5.61
CA VAL A 57 -9.78 -8.36 7.01
C VAL A 57 -10.46 -9.44 7.83
N MET A 58 -11.76 -9.61 7.61
CA MET A 58 -12.63 -10.47 8.43
C MET A 58 -12.63 -11.92 7.90
N LEU A 59 -11.50 -12.61 8.00
CA LEU A 59 -11.36 -13.99 7.52
C LEU A 59 -11.39 -14.99 8.68
N PRO A 60 -11.91 -16.19 8.45
CA PRO A 60 -11.78 -17.28 9.41
C PRO A 60 -10.33 -17.75 9.53
N THR A 61 -9.97 -18.37 10.64
CA THR A 61 -8.68 -18.95 10.96
C THR A 61 -7.60 -17.93 11.26
N ILE A 62 -7.29 -17.04 10.33
CA ILE A 62 -6.27 -15.96 10.45
C ILE A 62 -6.84 -14.70 9.80
N ASP A 63 -6.83 -13.58 10.53
CA ASP A 63 -7.31 -12.30 10.02
C ASP A 63 -6.38 -11.70 8.95
N GLY A 64 -6.96 -10.87 8.07
CA GLY A 64 -6.24 -10.32 6.92
C GLY A 64 -5.06 -9.42 7.29
N PHE A 65 -5.07 -8.74 8.43
CA PHE A 65 -3.93 -7.92 8.85
C PHE A 65 -2.74 -8.79 9.25
N SER A 66 -3.00 -9.87 9.97
CA SER A 66 -1.98 -10.87 10.33
C SER A 66 -1.39 -11.51 9.09
N ILE A 67 -2.22 -11.89 8.11
CA ILE A 67 -1.78 -12.43 6.82
C ILE A 67 -0.89 -11.41 6.07
N CYS A 68 -1.34 -10.16 5.96
CA CYS A 68 -0.59 -9.10 5.31
C CYS A 68 0.79 -8.91 5.93
N LYS A 69 0.87 -8.90 7.27
CA LYS A 69 2.12 -8.77 8.01
C LYS A 69 3.09 -9.92 7.74
N GLU A 70 2.61 -11.17 7.74
CA GLU A 70 3.46 -12.34 7.48
C GLU A 70 3.92 -12.36 6.02
N ILE A 71 3.03 -12.12 5.04
CA ILE A 71 3.43 -12.01 3.63
C ILE A 71 4.48 -10.91 3.45
N ARG A 72 4.33 -9.76 4.13
CA ARG A 72 5.26 -8.64 4.01
C ARG A 72 6.66 -8.95 4.53
N LYS A 73 6.79 -9.82 5.53
CA LYS A 73 8.10 -10.29 6.01
C LYS A 73 8.83 -11.12 4.96
N GLU A 74 8.13 -12.04 4.30
CA GLU A 74 8.71 -12.94 3.30
C GLU A 74 8.87 -12.25 1.94
N LYS A 75 7.93 -11.36 1.59
CA LYS A 75 7.83 -10.68 0.30
C LYS A 75 7.65 -9.16 0.49
N PRO A 76 8.70 -8.40 0.80
CA PRO A 76 8.60 -6.96 1.12
C PRO A 76 7.96 -6.11 0.01
N ASN A 77 8.10 -6.51 -1.25
CA ASN A 77 7.59 -5.79 -2.42
C ASN A 77 6.25 -6.30 -2.96
N GLN A 78 5.62 -7.31 -2.30
CA GLN A 78 4.34 -7.87 -2.73
C GLN A 78 3.27 -6.76 -2.80
N GLY A 79 2.52 -6.67 -3.91
CA GLY A 79 1.33 -5.82 -4.00
C GLY A 79 0.22 -6.36 -3.09
N ILE A 80 -0.28 -5.56 -2.16
CA ILE A 80 -1.38 -5.98 -1.26
C ILE A 80 -2.39 -4.85 -1.14
N ILE A 81 -3.65 -5.14 -1.44
CA ILE A 81 -4.80 -4.27 -1.17
C ILE A 81 -5.65 -4.94 -0.10
N ILE A 82 -5.91 -4.25 1.01
CA ILE A 82 -6.80 -4.72 2.06
C ILE A 82 -8.23 -4.25 1.77
N ILE A 83 -9.18 -5.17 1.91
CA ILE A 83 -10.61 -4.89 1.88
C ILE A 83 -11.13 -4.93 3.31
N THR A 84 -11.87 -3.92 3.77
CA THR A 84 -12.30 -3.82 5.18
C THR A 84 -13.70 -3.23 5.32
N ALA A 85 -14.42 -3.60 6.38
CA ALA A 85 -15.71 -3.02 6.69
C ALA A 85 -15.58 -1.55 7.17
N LYS A 86 -16.57 -0.72 6.83
CA LYS A 86 -16.66 0.68 7.29
C LYS A 86 -17.05 0.71 8.78
N GLY A 87 -16.19 1.22 9.66
CA GLY A 87 -16.57 1.44 11.06
C GLY A 87 -15.57 1.00 12.13
N ALA A 88 -14.57 0.25 11.77
CA ALA A 88 -13.51 -0.12 12.69
C ALA A 88 -12.41 0.95 12.72
N GLU A 89 -12.62 2.09 13.43
CA GLU A 89 -11.51 3.01 13.72
C GLU A 89 -10.36 2.27 14.43
N ASP A 90 -10.69 1.31 15.28
CA ASP A 90 -9.71 0.42 15.94
C ASP A 90 -9.09 -0.59 14.96
N ASP A 91 -9.81 -1.10 13.97
CA ASP A 91 -9.29 -1.98 12.91
C ASP A 91 -8.41 -1.20 11.94
N VAL A 92 -8.74 0.04 11.64
CA VAL A 92 -7.89 0.95 10.88
C VAL A 92 -6.55 1.16 11.62
N ILE A 93 -6.56 1.36 12.93
CA ILE A 93 -5.35 1.51 13.75
C ILE A 93 -4.53 0.20 13.80
N THR A 94 -5.18 -0.95 13.86
CA THR A 94 -4.53 -2.28 13.84
C THR A 94 -4.01 -2.61 12.44
N GLY A 95 -4.78 -2.32 11.40
CA GLY A 95 -4.39 -2.43 9.98
C GLY A 95 -3.24 -1.52 9.58
N PHE A 96 -3.05 -0.43 10.32
CA PHE A 96 -1.91 0.46 10.16
C PHE A 96 -0.54 -0.22 10.31
N LYS A 97 -0.46 -1.34 11.05
CA LYS A 97 0.79 -2.10 11.25
C LYS A 97 1.05 -3.12 10.14
N ALA A 98 0.07 -3.47 9.32
CA ALA A 98 0.18 -4.58 8.38
C ALA A 98 1.01 -4.29 7.12
N GLY A 99 1.09 -3.04 6.66
CA GLY A 99 1.95 -2.68 5.51
C GLY A 99 1.32 -2.87 4.13
N ALA A 100 -0.02 -2.87 3.98
CA ALA A 100 -0.69 -2.91 2.69
C ALA A 100 -0.36 -1.66 1.83
N ASP A 101 -0.47 -1.81 0.51
CA ASP A 101 -0.24 -0.73 -0.45
C ASP A 101 -1.45 0.18 -0.60
N ASP A 102 -2.65 -0.37 -0.42
CA ASP A 102 -3.90 0.36 -0.52
C ASP A 102 -5.01 -0.31 0.31
N TYR A 103 -6.14 0.37 0.47
CA TYR A 103 -7.29 -0.05 1.27
C TYR A 103 -8.59 0.26 0.53
N ILE A 104 -9.53 -0.70 0.57
CA ILE A 104 -10.88 -0.56 0.04
C ILE A 104 -11.85 -0.73 1.21
N THR A 105 -12.79 0.19 1.36
CA THR A 105 -13.79 0.13 2.43
C THR A 105 -15.11 -0.42 1.89
N LYS A 106 -15.64 -1.48 2.50
CA LYS A 106 -16.98 -2.00 2.21
C LYS A 106 -18.06 -1.02 2.72
N PRO A 107 -19.14 -0.71 1.98
CA PRO A 107 -19.40 -1.16 0.60
C PRO A 107 -18.59 -0.40 -0.45
N PHE A 108 -18.17 -1.08 -1.51
CA PHE A 108 -17.40 -0.53 -2.61
C PHE A 108 -18.03 -0.86 -3.98
N SER A 109 -17.66 -0.12 -5.00
CA SER A 109 -18.01 -0.45 -6.38
C SER A 109 -16.92 -1.31 -7.04
N LEU A 110 -17.30 -2.19 -7.97
CA LEU A 110 -16.33 -2.95 -8.76
C LEU A 110 -15.39 -2.03 -9.55
N ARG A 111 -15.88 -0.85 -9.99
CA ARG A 111 -15.05 0.18 -10.62
C ARG A 111 -13.93 0.66 -9.68
N GLU A 112 -14.23 0.91 -8.41
CA GLU A 112 -13.23 1.32 -7.42
C GLU A 112 -12.16 0.24 -7.24
N VAL A 113 -12.56 -1.04 -7.12
CA VAL A 113 -11.62 -2.17 -7.05
C VAL A 113 -10.69 -2.16 -8.25
N MET A 114 -11.23 -2.04 -9.47
CA MET A 114 -10.43 -2.07 -10.70
C MET A 114 -9.43 -0.93 -10.78
N VAL A 115 -9.83 0.30 -10.43
CA VAL A 115 -8.92 1.46 -10.42
C VAL A 115 -7.74 1.22 -9.47
N ARG A 116 -7.99 0.68 -8.28
CA ARG A 116 -6.95 0.39 -7.28
C ARG A 116 -6.05 -0.78 -7.69
N VAL A 117 -6.62 -1.85 -8.25
CA VAL A 117 -5.89 -3.00 -8.81
C VAL A 117 -4.92 -2.55 -9.90
N GLU A 118 -5.40 -1.79 -10.88
CA GLU A 118 -4.56 -1.26 -11.95
C GLU A 118 -3.45 -0.33 -11.44
N ALA A 119 -3.75 0.49 -10.43
CA ALA A 119 -2.81 1.41 -9.83
C ALA A 119 -1.65 0.66 -9.14
N VAL A 120 -1.95 -0.39 -8.37
CA VAL A 120 -0.91 -1.20 -7.71
C VAL A 120 -0.10 -1.99 -8.73
N LEU A 121 -0.74 -2.57 -9.76
CA LEU A 121 -0.04 -3.34 -10.79
C LEU A 121 0.85 -2.48 -11.69
N ARG A 122 0.47 -1.22 -12.02
CA ARG A 122 1.33 -0.29 -12.79
C ARG A 122 2.64 0.02 -12.10
N ARG A 123 2.69 -0.02 -10.78
CA ARG A 123 3.89 0.23 -9.99
C ARG A 123 5.00 -0.79 -10.29
N THR A 124 4.65 -2.05 -10.57
CA THR A 124 5.63 -3.12 -10.82
C THR A 124 6.46 -2.90 -12.10
N GLY A 125 6.07 -1.97 -12.96
CA GLY A 125 6.75 -1.62 -14.22
C GLY A 125 7.53 -0.31 -14.24
N LYS A 126 7.44 0.53 -13.19
CA LYS A 126 8.15 1.82 -13.11
C LYS A 126 9.06 1.86 -11.87
N ASN A 127 10.37 1.70 -12.08
CA ASN A 127 11.40 1.88 -11.05
C ASN A 127 11.48 3.34 -10.59
N MET A 128 10.55 3.80 -9.74
CA MET A 128 10.70 5.08 -9.03
C MET A 128 11.55 4.95 -7.77
N GLY A 129 12.02 3.75 -7.42
CA GLY A 129 12.36 3.41 -6.07
C GLY A 129 13.78 2.97 -5.74
N ASP A 130 14.70 2.96 -6.69
CA ASP A 130 16.11 2.57 -6.40
C ASP A 130 16.97 3.77 -5.96
N ASP A 131 16.41 4.98 -5.94
CA ASP A 131 17.11 6.18 -5.56
C ASP A 131 17.52 6.15 -4.08
N LYS A 132 18.72 6.66 -3.81
CA LYS A 132 19.17 6.97 -2.45
C LYS A 132 19.11 8.47 -2.27
N VAL A 133 18.42 8.91 -1.23
CA VAL A 133 18.33 10.33 -0.87
C VAL A 133 18.68 10.53 0.59
N GLU A 134 19.33 11.64 0.89
CA GLU A 134 19.58 12.08 2.25
C GLU A 134 18.75 13.32 2.55
N HIS A 135 18.06 13.31 3.68
CA HIS A 135 17.26 14.44 4.13
C HIS A 135 17.19 14.52 5.65
N MET A 136 17.54 15.68 6.23
CA MET A 136 17.59 15.91 7.69
C MET A 136 18.40 14.83 8.45
N GLY A 137 19.53 14.37 7.87
CA GLY A 137 20.41 13.35 8.48
C GLY A 137 19.85 11.93 8.42
N ILE A 138 18.75 11.70 7.70
CA ILE A 138 18.21 10.38 7.41
C ILE A 138 18.60 9.98 5.99
N ASN A 139 19.19 8.80 5.85
CA ASN A 139 19.47 8.19 4.55
C ASN A 139 18.30 7.24 4.20
N PHE A 140 17.64 7.51 3.08
CA PHE A 140 16.58 6.68 2.52
C PHE A 140 17.14 5.84 1.37
N ASP A 141 17.12 4.52 1.51
CA ASP A 141 17.58 3.56 0.50
C ASP A 141 16.37 2.90 -0.17
N GLY A 142 16.01 3.41 -1.35
CA GLY A 142 14.85 2.95 -2.10
C GLY A 142 14.96 1.50 -2.57
N LYS A 143 16.18 1.01 -2.85
CA LYS A 143 16.41 -0.38 -3.26
C LYS A 143 16.13 -1.36 -2.12
N ASN A 144 16.61 -1.04 -0.93
CA ASN A 144 16.52 -1.92 0.24
C ASN A 144 15.30 -1.60 1.12
N LEU A 145 14.49 -0.61 0.77
CA LEU A 145 13.33 -0.15 1.55
C LEU A 145 13.67 0.18 3.01
N LYS A 146 14.79 0.86 3.22
CA LYS A 146 15.28 1.23 4.54
C LYS A 146 15.50 2.72 4.68
N ALA A 147 15.17 3.24 5.85
CA ALA A 147 15.59 4.56 6.27
C ALA A 147 16.47 4.43 7.53
N HIS A 148 17.61 5.12 7.57
CA HIS A 148 18.55 5.01 8.67
C HIS A 148 19.28 6.33 8.95
N THR A 149 19.64 6.48 10.22
CA THR A 149 20.62 7.46 10.70
C THR A 149 21.90 6.72 11.09
N ALA A 150 22.88 7.41 11.68
CA ALA A 150 24.08 6.75 12.20
C ALA A 150 23.79 5.69 13.27
N ASN A 151 22.68 5.86 14.04
CA ASN A 151 22.42 5.06 15.24
C ASN A 151 21.21 4.13 15.13
N GLN A 152 20.29 4.38 14.19
CA GLN A 152 19.01 3.68 14.11
C GLN A 152 18.61 3.40 12.66
N SER A 153 17.82 2.35 12.47
CA SER A 153 17.28 1.97 11.17
C SER A 153 15.85 1.50 11.30
N VAL A 154 15.02 1.82 10.31
CA VAL A 154 13.64 1.33 10.18
C VAL A 154 13.40 0.82 8.77
N GLU A 155 12.55 -0.21 8.65
CA GLU A 155 12.08 -0.69 7.35
C GLU A 155 10.85 0.11 6.91
N LEU A 156 10.85 0.52 5.66
CA LEU A 156 9.72 1.17 5.01
C LEU A 156 9.02 0.19 4.06
N THR A 157 7.73 0.37 3.89
CA THR A 157 7.05 -0.27 2.76
C THR A 157 7.43 0.46 1.47
N ARG A 158 7.23 -0.19 0.32
CA ARG A 158 7.45 0.45 -0.98
C ARG A 158 6.66 1.77 -1.08
N ARG A 159 5.41 1.78 -0.66
CA ARG A 159 4.55 2.97 -0.72
C ARG A 159 5.06 4.12 0.16
N GLU A 160 5.53 3.82 1.36
CA GLU A 160 6.13 4.82 2.26
C GLU A 160 7.42 5.42 1.67
N MET A 161 8.23 4.59 1.03
CA MET A 161 9.43 5.05 0.32
C MET A 161 9.08 5.92 -0.88
N ASP A 162 8.10 5.52 -1.70
CA ASP A 162 7.67 6.29 -2.88
C ASP A 162 7.15 7.68 -2.48
N ILE A 163 6.43 7.79 -1.34
CA ILE A 163 5.99 9.07 -0.78
C ILE A 163 7.21 9.96 -0.46
N ILE A 164 8.19 9.44 0.28
CA ILE A 164 9.39 10.20 0.66
C ILE A 164 10.14 10.69 -0.58
N LEU A 165 10.39 9.80 -1.53
CA LEU A 165 11.12 10.14 -2.75
C LEU A 165 10.38 11.20 -3.58
N TYR A 166 9.04 11.11 -3.64
CA TYR A 166 8.23 12.10 -4.35
C TYR A 166 8.25 13.46 -3.64
N LEU A 167 8.05 13.49 -2.32
CA LEU A 167 8.13 14.72 -1.53
C LEU A 167 9.53 15.34 -1.58
N HIS A 168 10.59 14.52 -1.55
CA HIS A 168 11.97 15.02 -1.66
C HIS A 168 12.27 15.70 -3.01
N ARG A 169 11.75 15.16 -4.12
CA ARG A 169 11.86 15.79 -5.44
C ARG A 169 11.09 17.12 -5.56
N ASN A 170 10.10 17.33 -4.69
CA ASN A 170 9.23 18.49 -4.66
C ASN A 170 9.31 19.25 -3.32
N GLN A 171 10.48 19.25 -2.67
CA GLN A 171 10.67 19.80 -1.32
C GLN A 171 10.50 21.32 -1.21
N ASP A 172 10.48 22.03 -2.33
CA ASP A 172 10.31 23.48 -2.46
C ASP A 172 8.85 23.95 -2.42
N ARG A 173 7.89 22.99 -2.44
CA ARG A 173 6.47 23.30 -2.53
C ARG A 173 5.57 22.34 -1.72
N ILE A 174 4.30 22.71 -1.61
CA ILE A 174 3.26 21.82 -1.08
C ILE A 174 2.84 20.85 -2.18
N VAL A 175 2.74 19.56 -1.83
CA VAL A 175 2.24 18.48 -2.68
C VAL A 175 0.83 18.14 -2.23
N SER A 176 -0.15 18.27 -3.11
CA SER A 176 -1.54 17.98 -2.78
C SER A 176 -1.80 16.48 -2.62
N LYS A 177 -2.88 16.12 -1.87
CA LYS A 177 -3.31 14.72 -1.78
C LYS A 177 -3.66 14.14 -3.15
N LYS A 178 -4.34 14.93 -3.99
CA LYS A 178 -4.71 14.54 -5.36
C LYS A 178 -3.48 14.23 -6.20
N GLU A 179 -2.45 15.06 -6.09
CA GLU A 179 -1.18 14.85 -6.77
C GLU A 179 -0.47 13.58 -6.28
N LEU A 180 -0.43 13.33 -4.96
CA LEU A 180 0.10 12.08 -4.43
C LEU A 180 -0.66 10.86 -4.99
N LEU A 181 -2.00 10.90 -5.04
CA LEU A 181 -2.81 9.82 -5.61
C LEU A 181 -2.47 9.57 -7.08
N THR A 182 -2.21 10.61 -7.86
CA THR A 182 -1.83 10.48 -9.27
C THR A 182 -0.39 9.97 -9.42
N GLU A 183 0.56 10.57 -8.74
CA GLU A 183 1.99 10.35 -9.00
C GLU A 183 2.57 9.18 -8.22
N VAL A 184 2.12 8.95 -6.97
CA VAL A 184 2.59 7.87 -6.12
C VAL A 184 1.71 6.63 -6.23
N TRP A 185 0.38 6.80 -6.21
CA TRP A 185 -0.56 5.68 -6.38
C TRP A 185 -0.88 5.37 -7.84
N HIS A 186 -0.58 6.28 -8.76
CA HIS A 186 -0.88 6.18 -10.19
C HIS A 186 -2.38 6.01 -10.49
N TYR A 187 -3.24 6.63 -9.70
CA TYR A 187 -4.66 6.63 -10.00
C TYR A 187 -4.94 7.44 -11.27
N ALA A 188 -5.68 6.83 -12.21
CA ALA A 188 -6.10 7.52 -13.42
C ALA A 188 -7.19 8.56 -13.12
N ASP A 189 -8.00 8.31 -12.08
CA ASP A 189 -9.06 9.19 -11.59
C ASP A 189 -8.75 9.54 -10.13
N ALA A 190 -8.25 10.75 -9.91
CA ALA A 190 -7.89 11.24 -8.58
C ALA A 190 -9.09 11.86 -7.83
N ASP A 191 -10.30 11.83 -8.40
CA ASP A 191 -11.53 12.28 -7.75
C ASP A 191 -12.14 11.17 -6.87
N ILE A 192 -11.50 9.99 -6.81
CA ILE A 192 -11.84 8.95 -5.84
C ILE A 192 -11.48 9.44 -4.44
N GLU A 193 -12.52 9.69 -3.65
CA GLU A 193 -12.35 10.06 -2.25
C GLU A 193 -11.73 8.88 -1.47
N THR A 194 -10.54 9.08 -0.90
CA THR A 194 -9.84 8.02 -0.18
C THR A 194 -9.04 8.58 0.98
N ARG A 195 -9.02 7.83 2.09
CA ARG A 195 -8.14 8.08 3.24
C ARG A 195 -6.75 7.44 3.08
N THR A 196 -6.48 6.79 1.96
CA THR A 196 -5.25 6.03 1.72
C THR A 196 -3.99 6.87 1.97
N VAL A 197 -3.94 8.10 1.45
CA VAL A 197 -2.79 9.02 1.65
C VAL A 197 -2.58 9.31 3.13
N ASP A 198 -3.66 9.69 3.85
CA ASP A 198 -3.58 10.05 5.28
C ASP A 198 -3.08 8.88 6.13
N ILE A 199 -3.54 7.68 5.80
CA ILE A 199 -3.14 6.43 6.45
C ILE A 199 -1.64 6.18 6.29
N HIS A 200 -1.13 6.23 5.07
CA HIS A 200 0.30 6.02 4.81
C HIS A 200 1.16 7.13 5.42
N MET A 201 0.68 8.38 5.39
CA MET A 201 1.38 9.51 6.00
C MET A 201 1.51 9.34 7.52
N LEU A 202 0.46 8.87 8.20
CA LEU A 202 0.49 8.59 9.63
C LEU A 202 1.50 7.48 9.96
N LYS A 203 1.52 6.37 9.19
CA LYS A 203 2.47 5.27 9.37
C LYS A 203 3.91 5.73 9.19
N LEU A 204 4.15 6.45 8.12
CA LEU A 204 5.47 6.98 7.80
C LEU A 204 5.99 7.86 8.93
N ARG A 205 5.18 8.81 9.43
CA ARG A 205 5.57 9.66 10.56
C ARG A 205 5.93 8.87 11.81
N LYS A 206 5.16 7.81 12.15
CA LYS A 206 5.49 6.94 13.29
C LYS A 206 6.84 6.25 13.17
N LYS A 207 7.22 5.85 11.95
CA LYS A 207 8.54 5.24 11.69
C LYS A 207 9.65 6.29 11.74
N ILE A 208 9.42 7.50 11.23
CA ILE A 208 10.40 8.59 11.26
C ILE A 208 10.70 9.05 12.68
N VAL A 209 9.70 9.09 13.58
CA VAL A 209 9.89 9.40 15.00
C VAL A 209 10.96 8.49 15.65
N VAL A 210 11.04 7.23 15.27
CA VAL A 210 12.09 6.30 15.76
C VAL A 210 13.49 6.80 15.40
N LEU A 211 13.67 7.43 14.23
CA LEU A 211 14.98 7.85 13.71
C LEU A 211 15.44 9.21 14.24
N ILE A 212 14.54 10.17 14.36
CA ILE A 212 14.87 11.57 14.68
C ILE A 212 14.08 12.16 15.86
N GLY A 213 13.33 11.31 16.59
CA GLY A 213 12.47 11.78 17.69
C GLY A 213 11.29 12.60 17.19
N ASP A 214 10.80 13.51 18.02
CA ASP A 214 9.60 14.30 17.73
C ASP A 214 9.81 15.43 16.70
N LYS A 215 10.98 15.52 16.06
CA LYS A 215 11.20 16.48 14.99
C LYS A 215 10.32 16.13 13.79
N PRO A 216 9.45 17.05 13.32
CA PRO A 216 8.63 16.77 12.17
C PRO A 216 9.47 16.77 10.88
N LEU A 217 9.40 15.69 10.11
CA LEU A 217 9.97 15.61 8.76
C LEU A 217 8.98 16.09 7.70
N ILE A 218 7.69 15.79 7.92
CA ILE A 218 6.61 16.10 6.97
C ILE A 218 5.55 16.95 7.68
N GLU A 219 5.30 18.13 7.17
CA GLU A 219 4.22 19.01 7.61
C GLU A 219 2.91 18.70 6.89
N THR A 220 1.77 18.86 7.58
CA THR A 220 0.45 18.89 6.97
C THR A 220 0.02 20.35 6.82
N VAL A 221 -0.17 20.80 5.60
CA VAL A 221 -0.80 22.09 5.30
C VAL A 221 -2.28 21.86 5.09
N ARG A 222 -3.10 22.29 6.07
CA ARG A 222 -4.54 22.01 6.08
C ARG A 222 -5.22 22.55 4.81
N GLY A 223 -5.99 21.67 4.16
CA GLY A 223 -6.71 22.00 2.92
C GLY A 223 -5.84 21.96 1.66
N GLU A 224 -4.52 21.93 1.76
CA GLU A 224 -3.61 21.99 0.61
C GLU A 224 -2.87 20.66 0.39
N GLY A 225 -2.27 20.05 1.42
CA GLY A 225 -1.53 18.82 1.27
C GLY A 225 -0.39 18.62 2.27
N TYR A 226 0.75 18.19 1.76
CA TYR A 226 1.93 17.85 2.54
C TYR A 226 3.19 18.53 1.99
N ARG A 227 4.10 18.87 2.88
CA ARG A 227 5.39 19.45 2.54
C ARG A 227 6.50 18.76 3.32
N LEU A 228 7.62 18.46 2.64
CA LEU A 228 8.82 17.99 3.30
C LEU A 228 9.53 19.22 3.92
N LEU A 229 9.84 19.15 5.21
CA LEU A 229 10.51 20.27 5.90
C LEU A 229 12.02 20.19 5.62
N SER A 230 12.59 21.29 5.19
CA SER A 230 14.04 21.52 5.23
C SER A 230 14.45 22.08 6.61
N GLN A 231 15.69 21.79 7.06
CA GLN A 231 16.22 22.29 8.33
C GLN A 231 16.08 23.80 8.47
#